data_5500d9ab19bb99b653e2458d98aded0e
#
_entry.id   5500d9ab19bb99b653e2458d98aded0e
#
_cell.length_a   1.000
_cell.length_b   1.000
_cell.length_c   1.000
_cell.angle_alpha   90.00
_cell.angle_beta   90.00
_cell.angle_gamma   90.00
#
_symmetry.space_group_name_H-M   'P 1'
#
loop_
_entity.id
_entity.type
_entity.pdbx_description
1 polymer ?
#
loop_
_entity_poly.entity_id
_entity_poly.type
_entity_poly.pdbx_seq_one_letter_code
_entity_poly.pdbx_strand_id
1 'polypeptide(L)'
;MRLVTFSPQAGGAPRVGLLRTDDEVIDLNHVGGNPPFDPADMNSLIAGGEKAISWLRDVASGSRDAVALGQVRLHAPISNPRRNVYCVGWNYLDHFEEGAKARPQKVDLPAHPAFFTKAAGTVNGPYDAIPFDASVSTQIDWEVELGLIIGPGGKNIPEADAMKHVFGYAVINDVSARDIQRRHNQWFKGKSLDGSCPLGPWIVTSDAIRDPGNLRLSTRVNGALKQDSNTRHLYFKLPRIIAELSLGLTLEPGDIIATGTPSGVGYARTPPEFLKPGDVLETEVEGIGLLRNRIGN
;
A
#
# COMPACT_ATOMS: atom_id res chain seq x y z
N MET A 1 7.97 -1.03 14.64
CA MET A 1 8.49 0.34 14.39
C MET A 1 7.73 0.96 13.23
N ARG A 2 7.79 2.30 13.03
CA ARG A 2 7.20 2.97 11.85
C ARG A 2 8.30 3.67 11.07
N LEU A 3 8.44 3.32 9.79
CA LEU A 3 9.49 3.80 8.90
C LEU A 3 8.88 4.69 7.81
N VAL A 4 9.45 5.87 7.60
CA VAL A 4 8.97 6.87 6.64
C VAL A 4 10.04 7.15 5.58
N THR A 5 9.60 7.57 4.41
CA THR A 5 10.41 8.34 3.47
C THR A 5 9.94 9.77 3.50
N PHE A 6 10.82 10.70 3.79
CA PHE A 6 10.48 12.11 3.97
C PHE A 6 11.54 13.05 3.37
N SER A 7 11.15 14.28 3.13
CA SER A 7 12.06 15.40 2.85
C SER A 7 11.71 16.60 3.73
N PRO A 8 12.67 17.49 4.03
CA PRO A 8 12.33 18.77 4.68
C PRO A 8 11.31 19.56 3.84
N GLN A 9 10.39 20.28 4.49
CA GLN A 9 9.45 21.14 3.75
C GLN A 9 10.14 22.24 2.96
N ALA A 10 11.27 22.73 3.45
CA ALA A 10 12.11 23.73 2.77
C ALA A 10 12.79 23.21 1.48
N GLY A 11 12.57 21.94 1.13
CA GLY A 11 13.19 21.26 -0.02
C GLY A 11 14.36 20.38 0.40
N GLY A 12 14.72 19.45 -0.47
CA GLY A 12 15.79 18.48 -0.25
C GLY A 12 15.44 17.10 -0.80
N ALA A 13 16.45 16.24 -0.93
CA ALA A 13 16.25 14.86 -1.38
C ALA A 13 15.44 14.05 -0.34
N PRO A 14 14.55 13.16 -0.80
CA PRO A 14 13.90 12.19 0.06
C PRO A 14 14.92 11.28 0.76
N ARG A 15 14.63 10.88 1.98
CA ARG A 15 15.45 9.99 2.80
C ARG A 15 14.64 9.25 3.83
N VAL A 16 15.22 8.22 4.40
CA VAL A 16 14.53 7.35 5.36
C VAL A 16 14.57 7.95 6.76
N GLY A 17 13.45 7.84 7.47
CA GLY A 17 13.30 8.22 8.87
C GLY A 17 12.62 7.13 9.69
N LEU A 18 12.87 7.19 11.00
CA LEU A 18 12.20 6.37 12.00
C LEU A 18 11.29 7.27 12.83
N LEU A 19 9.98 6.99 12.88
CA LEU A 19 9.09 7.71 13.79
C LEU A 19 9.40 7.33 15.23
N ARG A 20 9.76 8.33 16.02
CA ARG A 20 10.00 8.19 17.46
C ARG A 20 8.68 8.24 18.24
N THR A 21 7.82 9.16 17.86
CA THR A 21 6.45 9.35 18.36
C THR A 21 5.49 9.51 17.20
N ASP A 22 4.24 9.89 17.44
CA ASP A 22 3.29 10.22 16.38
C ASP A 22 3.63 11.54 15.65
N ASP A 23 4.42 12.42 16.30
CA ASP A 23 4.71 13.77 15.82
C ASP A 23 6.19 14.03 15.53
N GLU A 24 7.06 13.01 15.66
CA GLU A 24 8.51 13.20 15.53
C GLU A 24 9.17 12.10 14.71
N VAL A 25 10.07 12.51 13.81
CA VAL A 25 10.86 11.64 12.96
C VAL A 25 12.36 11.80 13.25
N ILE A 26 13.05 10.70 13.49
CA ILE A 26 14.51 10.64 13.54
C ILE A 26 15.01 10.50 12.09
N ASP A 27 15.87 11.42 11.68
CA ASP A 27 16.50 11.42 10.37
C ASP A 27 17.68 10.45 10.36
N LEU A 28 17.54 9.30 9.68
CA LEU A 28 18.54 8.25 9.68
C LEU A 28 19.83 8.64 8.93
N ASN A 29 19.80 9.68 8.09
CA ASN A 29 21.00 10.25 7.49
C ASN A 29 21.88 11.02 8.48
N HIS A 30 21.32 11.49 9.58
CA HIS A 30 21.99 12.31 10.59
C HIS A 30 22.24 11.58 11.91
N VAL A 31 21.82 10.33 12.00
CA VAL A 31 22.17 9.47 13.14
C VAL A 31 23.63 9.07 13.04
N GLY A 32 24.43 9.45 14.01
CA GLY A 32 25.85 9.05 14.06
C GLY A 32 26.02 7.53 14.00
N GLY A 33 27.15 7.08 13.48
CA GLY A 33 27.46 5.68 13.23
C GLY A 33 27.41 5.34 11.73
N ASN A 34 27.64 4.09 11.41
CA ASN A 34 27.63 3.59 10.03
C ASN A 34 26.42 2.67 9.82
N PRO A 35 25.29 3.17 9.28
CA PRO A 35 24.12 2.33 9.06
C PRO A 35 24.45 1.18 8.10
N PRO A 36 23.91 -0.04 8.33
CA PRO A 36 24.17 -1.19 7.46
C PRO A 36 23.34 -1.16 6.16
N PHE A 37 22.87 0.02 5.75
CA PHE A 37 22.08 0.28 4.55
C PHE A 37 22.30 1.73 4.09
N ASP A 38 21.88 2.04 2.86
CA ASP A 38 21.83 3.43 2.38
C ASP A 38 20.61 4.15 3.01
N PRO A 39 20.80 5.14 3.89
CA PRO A 39 19.71 5.85 4.54
C PRO A 39 18.92 6.76 3.59
N ALA A 40 19.30 6.90 2.33
CA ALA A 40 18.51 7.56 1.30
C ALA A 40 17.52 6.62 0.61
N ASP A 41 17.61 5.29 0.80
CA ASP A 41 16.80 4.29 0.08
C ASP A 41 16.12 3.29 1.03
N MET A 42 14.80 3.36 1.10
CA MET A 42 13.99 2.40 1.88
C MET A 42 14.20 0.96 1.39
N ASN A 43 14.38 0.72 0.09
CA ASN A 43 14.65 -0.63 -0.42
C ASN A 43 16.00 -1.17 0.10
N SER A 44 16.99 -0.30 0.25
CA SER A 44 18.28 -0.65 0.86
C SER A 44 18.12 -1.03 2.33
N LEU A 45 17.31 -0.28 3.10
CA LEU A 45 17.01 -0.60 4.48
C LEU A 45 16.32 -1.96 4.59
N ILE A 46 15.27 -2.21 3.79
CA ILE A 46 14.53 -3.48 3.79
C ILE A 46 15.47 -4.65 3.45
N ALA A 47 16.31 -4.48 2.43
CA ALA A 47 17.29 -5.49 2.01
C ALA A 47 18.38 -5.77 3.09
N GLY A 48 18.62 -4.80 3.99
CA GLY A 48 19.53 -4.96 5.13
C GLY A 48 19.04 -5.97 6.18
N GLY A 49 17.77 -6.36 6.14
CA GLY A 49 17.17 -7.42 6.95
C GLY A 49 17.40 -7.22 8.46
N GLU A 50 17.70 -8.32 9.18
CA GLU A 50 17.88 -8.29 10.65
C GLU A 50 19.00 -7.32 11.10
N LYS A 51 20.04 -7.11 10.30
CA LYS A 51 21.10 -6.14 10.65
C LYS A 51 20.56 -4.72 10.68
N ALA A 52 19.75 -4.34 9.70
CA ALA A 52 19.09 -3.05 9.65
C ALA A 52 18.08 -2.89 10.80
N ILE A 53 17.28 -3.90 11.06
CA ILE A 53 16.31 -3.90 12.17
C ILE A 53 16.98 -3.79 13.53
N SER A 54 18.07 -4.52 13.77
CA SER A 54 18.84 -4.40 15.02
C SER A 54 19.41 -3.00 15.19
N TRP A 55 20.02 -2.46 14.15
CA TRP A 55 20.54 -1.09 14.18
C TRP A 55 19.44 -0.05 14.45
N LEU A 56 18.26 -0.20 13.85
CA LEU A 56 17.11 0.66 14.09
C LEU A 56 16.61 0.58 15.55
N ARG A 57 16.65 -0.58 16.19
CA ARG A 57 16.30 -0.74 17.62
C ARG A 57 17.27 0.03 18.51
N ASP A 58 18.57 -0.02 18.19
CA ASP A 58 19.59 0.76 18.90
C ASP A 58 19.37 2.27 18.73
N VAL A 59 19.03 2.70 17.51
CA VAL A 59 18.66 4.10 17.23
C VAL A 59 17.41 4.52 18.01
N ALA A 60 16.38 3.70 18.04
CA ALA A 60 15.13 3.98 18.74
C ALA A 60 15.31 4.09 20.27
N SER A 61 16.23 3.30 20.85
CA SER A 61 16.49 3.30 22.29
C SER A 61 17.42 4.44 22.75
N GLY A 62 18.20 5.03 21.81
CA GLY A 62 19.12 6.11 22.10
C GLY A 62 18.43 7.49 22.15
N SER A 63 19.05 8.44 22.86
CA SER A 63 18.67 9.86 22.72
C SER A 63 19.19 10.37 21.37
N ARG A 64 18.29 10.73 20.47
CA ARG A 64 18.59 11.23 19.13
C ARG A 64 17.80 12.50 18.85
N ASP A 65 18.38 13.37 18.07
CA ASP A 65 17.67 14.52 17.54
C ASP A 65 16.55 14.05 16.61
N ALA A 66 15.39 14.63 16.77
CA ALA A 66 14.23 14.36 15.94
C ALA A 66 13.65 15.67 15.40
N VAL A 67 13.07 15.59 14.22
CA VAL A 67 12.39 16.71 13.56
C VAL A 67 10.90 16.52 13.74
N ALA A 68 10.16 17.61 14.00
CA ALA A 68 8.70 17.54 14.06
C ALA A 68 8.12 17.08 12.71
N LEU A 69 7.19 16.14 12.75
CA LEU A 69 6.55 15.59 11.54
C LEU A 69 5.87 16.69 10.71
N GLY A 70 5.32 17.71 11.36
CA GLY A 70 4.75 18.88 10.69
C GLY A 70 5.77 19.77 9.94
N GLN A 71 7.08 19.55 10.09
CA GLN A 71 8.15 20.27 9.38
C GLN A 71 8.72 19.49 8.21
N VAL A 72 8.18 18.30 7.92
CA VAL A 72 8.63 17.46 6.82
C VAL A 72 7.49 17.17 5.86
N ARG A 73 7.83 16.86 4.62
CA ARG A 73 6.91 16.27 3.65
C ARG A 73 7.11 14.76 3.65
N LEU A 74 6.05 14.01 3.90
CA LEU A 74 6.06 12.56 3.73
C LEU A 74 5.86 12.20 2.25
N HIS A 75 6.62 11.23 1.81
CA HIS A 75 6.51 10.57 0.51
C HIS A 75 5.97 9.15 0.70
N ALA A 76 5.60 8.47 -0.39
CA ALA A 76 5.40 7.03 -0.30
C ALA A 76 6.65 6.37 0.32
N PRO A 77 6.50 5.48 1.30
CA PRO A 77 7.67 4.89 1.98
C PRO A 77 8.60 4.16 1.01
N ILE A 78 8.06 3.55 -0.04
CA ILE A 78 8.80 3.05 -1.21
C ILE A 78 8.33 3.85 -2.42
N SER A 79 8.94 5.01 -2.66
CA SER A 79 8.56 5.94 -3.74
C SER A 79 8.91 5.41 -5.12
N ASN A 80 9.97 4.59 -5.21
CA ASN A 80 10.46 3.99 -6.45
C ASN A 80 10.57 2.47 -6.27
N PRO A 81 9.45 1.72 -6.36
CA PRO A 81 9.50 0.28 -6.28
C PRO A 81 10.32 -0.27 -7.46
N ARG A 82 11.16 -1.27 -7.18
CA ARG A 82 12.01 -1.91 -8.19
C ARG A 82 11.21 -2.72 -9.21
N ARG A 83 10.00 -3.12 -8.82
CA ARG A 83 9.07 -3.90 -9.64
C ARG A 83 7.68 -3.30 -9.57
N ASN A 84 6.79 -3.78 -10.44
CA ASN A 84 5.37 -3.48 -10.34
C ASN A 84 4.80 -3.90 -8.98
N VAL A 85 3.81 -3.17 -8.49
CA VAL A 85 3.03 -3.58 -7.32
C VAL A 85 2.20 -4.80 -7.71
N TYR A 86 2.39 -5.92 -7.04
CA TYR A 86 1.55 -7.10 -7.18
C TYR A 86 0.21 -6.87 -6.51
N CYS A 87 -0.87 -7.32 -7.14
CA CYS A 87 -2.22 -7.09 -6.63
C CYS A 87 -3.03 -8.38 -6.70
N VAL A 88 -3.97 -8.54 -5.75
CA VAL A 88 -4.89 -9.68 -5.69
C VAL A 88 -6.31 -9.20 -5.95
N GLY A 89 -6.90 -9.62 -7.06
CA GLY A 89 -8.29 -9.33 -7.40
C GLY A 89 -9.27 -10.26 -6.70
N TRP A 90 -10.48 -9.74 -6.43
CA TRP A 90 -11.61 -10.50 -5.89
C TRP A 90 -11.33 -11.23 -4.57
N ASN A 91 -10.53 -10.62 -3.72
CA ASN A 91 -10.07 -11.27 -2.49
C ASN A 91 -10.94 -10.99 -1.26
N TYR A 92 -12.12 -10.43 -1.46
CA TYR A 92 -13.20 -10.36 -0.46
C TYR A 92 -14.48 -10.88 -1.09
N LEU A 93 -15.18 -11.78 -0.40
CA LEU A 93 -16.38 -12.43 -0.93
C LEU A 93 -17.49 -11.41 -1.21
N ASP A 94 -17.70 -10.47 -0.29
CA ASP A 94 -18.70 -9.40 -0.42
C ASP A 94 -18.40 -8.47 -1.61
N HIS A 95 -17.11 -8.15 -1.87
CA HIS A 95 -16.70 -7.41 -3.07
C HIS A 95 -16.92 -8.22 -4.35
N PHE A 96 -16.64 -9.52 -4.32
CA PHE A 96 -16.92 -10.39 -5.46
C PHE A 96 -18.41 -10.42 -5.80
N GLU A 97 -19.29 -10.52 -4.78
CA GLU A 97 -20.74 -10.57 -4.92
C GLU A 97 -21.33 -9.24 -5.38
N GLU A 98 -20.87 -8.09 -4.82
CA GLU A 98 -21.34 -6.77 -5.28
C GLU A 98 -20.99 -6.53 -6.75
N GLY A 99 -19.75 -6.90 -7.16
CA GLY A 99 -19.29 -6.79 -8.54
C GLY A 99 -20.04 -7.73 -9.49
N ALA A 100 -20.58 -8.86 -9.02
CA ALA A 100 -21.30 -9.81 -9.84
C ALA A 100 -22.56 -9.19 -10.49
N LYS A 101 -23.21 -8.27 -9.81
CA LYS A 101 -24.39 -7.54 -10.32
C LYS A 101 -24.06 -6.58 -11.47
N ALA A 102 -22.83 -6.10 -11.52
CA ALA A 102 -22.34 -5.16 -12.53
C ALA A 102 -21.57 -5.84 -13.69
N ARG A 103 -21.39 -7.17 -13.64
CA ARG A 103 -20.68 -7.94 -14.68
C ARG A 103 -21.66 -8.45 -15.74
N PRO A 104 -21.29 -8.38 -17.04
CA PRO A 104 -22.14 -8.89 -18.11
C PRO A 104 -22.18 -10.42 -18.17
N GLN A 105 -21.24 -11.13 -17.54
CA GLN A 105 -21.13 -12.58 -17.54
C GLN A 105 -20.99 -13.10 -16.11
N LYS A 106 -21.59 -14.27 -15.85
CA LYS A 106 -21.39 -15.00 -14.61
C LYS A 106 -19.95 -15.49 -14.53
N VAL A 107 -19.28 -15.14 -13.45
CA VAL A 107 -17.92 -15.59 -13.12
C VAL A 107 -18.01 -16.37 -11.82
N ASP A 108 -17.41 -17.53 -11.75
CA ASP A 108 -17.31 -18.32 -10.53
C ASP A 108 -16.19 -17.76 -9.62
N LEU A 109 -16.32 -18.00 -8.34
CA LEU A 109 -15.25 -17.67 -7.38
C LEU A 109 -13.95 -18.37 -7.79
N PRO A 110 -12.83 -17.64 -7.81
CA PRO A 110 -11.55 -18.23 -8.20
C PRO A 110 -11.09 -19.28 -7.17
N ALA A 111 -10.57 -20.41 -7.64
CA ALA A 111 -9.94 -21.43 -6.79
C ALA A 111 -8.52 -21.02 -6.33
N HIS A 112 -7.90 -20.07 -7.02
CA HIS A 112 -6.57 -19.52 -6.76
C HIS A 112 -6.63 -18.00 -6.83
N PRO A 113 -5.72 -17.26 -6.13
CA PRO A 113 -5.66 -15.81 -6.20
C PRO A 113 -5.53 -15.29 -7.63
N ALA A 114 -6.38 -14.35 -8.00
CA ALA A 114 -6.32 -13.70 -9.31
C ALA A 114 -5.27 -12.56 -9.25
N PHE A 115 -4.05 -12.84 -9.69
CA PHE A 115 -2.98 -11.86 -9.66
C PHE A 115 -3.02 -10.92 -10.87
N PHE A 116 -2.78 -9.64 -10.59
CA PHE A 116 -2.50 -8.61 -11.59
C PHE A 116 -1.44 -7.65 -11.01
N THR A 117 -1.06 -6.61 -11.75
CA THR A 117 -0.08 -5.64 -11.28
C THR A 117 -0.51 -4.21 -11.58
N LYS A 118 0.00 -3.26 -10.76
CA LYS A 118 0.09 -1.84 -11.10
C LYS A 118 1.54 -1.53 -11.48
N ALA A 119 1.73 -0.68 -12.49
CA ALA A 119 3.07 -0.24 -12.88
C ALA A 119 3.79 0.45 -11.71
N ALA A 120 5.09 0.26 -11.58
CA ALA A 120 5.89 0.88 -10.52
C ALA A 120 5.72 2.41 -10.45
N GLY A 121 5.61 3.08 -11.60
CA GLY A 121 5.40 4.53 -11.70
C GLY A 121 4.03 5.04 -11.24
N THR A 122 3.12 4.16 -10.80
CA THR A 122 1.82 4.56 -10.26
C THR A 122 1.86 4.96 -8.80
N VAL A 123 2.94 4.61 -8.08
CA VAL A 123 3.07 4.88 -6.65
C VAL A 123 3.02 6.37 -6.39
N ASN A 124 2.17 6.75 -5.43
CA ASN A 124 1.92 8.13 -5.04
C ASN A 124 2.06 8.28 -3.52
N GLY A 125 2.38 9.48 -3.06
CA GLY A 125 2.56 9.76 -1.64
C GLY A 125 1.25 9.75 -0.85
N PRO A 126 1.33 9.64 0.49
CA PRO A 126 0.17 9.50 1.35
C PRO A 126 -0.75 10.73 1.36
N TYR A 127 -0.23 11.89 0.99
CA TYR A 127 -0.93 13.18 0.99
C TYR A 127 -0.81 13.92 -0.35
N ASP A 128 -0.21 13.29 -1.35
CA ASP A 128 -0.08 13.87 -2.69
C ASP A 128 -1.41 13.81 -3.45
N ALA A 129 -1.61 14.72 -4.40
CA ALA A 129 -2.79 14.68 -5.25
C ALA A 129 -2.79 13.43 -6.14
N ILE A 130 -3.98 12.85 -6.35
CA ILE A 130 -4.19 11.82 -7.37
C ILE A 130 -4.55 12.54 -8.66
N PRO A 131 -3.73 12.44 -9.73
CA PRO A 131 -4.00 13.12 -10.99
C PRO A 131 -5.37 12.72 -11.57
N PHE A 132 -6.08 13.69 -12.12
CA PHE A 132 -7.36 13.48 -12.78
C PHE A 132 -7.36 14.15 -14.16
N ASP A 133 -7.67 13.37 -15.18
CA ASP A 133 -7.87 13.84 -16.55
C ASP A 133 -9.16 13.25 -17.13
N ALA A 134 -10.19 14.08 -17.29
CA ALA A 134 -11.48 13.68 -17.83
C ALA A 134 -11.41 13.16 -19.27
N SER A 135 -10.38 13.53 -20.04
CA SER A 135 -10.17 13.03 -21.39
C SER A 135 -9.67 11.57 -21.39
N VAL A 136 -9.07 11.13 -20.28
CA VAL A 136 -8.59 9.76 -20.08
C VAL A 136 -9.69 8.88 -19.47
N SER A 137 -10.27 9.31 -18.34
CA SER A 137 -11.35 8.59 -17.66
C SER A 137 -12.16 9.50 -16.75
N THR A 138 -13.47 9.29 -16.73
CA THR A 138 -14.39 9.89 -15.77
C THR A 138 -14.91 8.87 -14.74
N GLN A 139 -14.39 7.65 -14.74
CA GLN A 139 -14.81 6.56 -13.87
C GLN A 139 -13.68 6.12 -12.93
N ILE A 140 -13.09 7.11 -12.24
CA ILE A 140 -12.04 6.88 -11.24
C ILE A 140 -12.69 6.43 -9.94
N ASP A 141 -12.24 5.31 -9.41
CA ASP A 141 -12.83 4.63 -8.26
C ASP A 141 -11.76 4.32 -7.20
N TRP A 142 -12.19 4.10 -5.96
CA TRP A 142 -11.37 3.85 -4.77
C TRP A 142 -11.38 2.37 -4.39
N GLU A 143 -10.28 1.91 -3.82
CA GLU A 143 -10.11 0.56 -3.26
C GLU A 143 -9.11 0.58 -2.09
N VAL A 144 -9.61 0.56 -0.84
CA VAL A 144 -8.74 0.40 0.33
C VAL A 144 -8.20 -1.02 0.41
N GLU A 145 -6.88 -1.15 0.63
CA GLU A 145 -6.22 -2.43 0.76
C GLU A 145 -5.15 -2.42 1.85
N LEU A 146 -4.96 -3.55 2.50
CA LEU A 146 -3.74 -3.83 3.25
C LEU A 146 -2.60 -4.08 2.26
N GLY A 147 -1.51 -3.35 2.38
CA GLY A 147 -0.28 -3.58 1.64
C GLY A 147 0.71 -4.41 2.45
N LEU A 148 1.25 -5.49 1.86
CA LEU A 148 2.37 -6.23 2.41
C LEU A 148 3.67 -5.75 1.76
N ILE A 149 4.70 -5.57 2.55
CA ILE A 149 6.06 -5.29 2.08
C ILE A 149 6.91 -6.52 2.33
N ILE A 150 7.51 -7.08 1.30
CA ILE A 150 8.38 -8.26 1.40
C ILE A 150 9.74 -7.86 1.98
N GLY A 151 10.19 -8.62 2.96
CA GLY A 151 11.51 -8.51 3.59
C GLY A 151 12.48 -9.54 3.01
N PRO A 152 12.71 -10.65 3.68
CA PRO A 152 13.49 -11.74 3.10
C PRO A 152 12.80 -12.24 1.83
N GLY A 153 13.45 -12.09 0.69
CA GLY A 153 12.94 -12.62 -0.57
C GLY A 153 12.89 -14.15 -0.55
N GLY A 154 12.28 -14.74 -1.58
CA GLY A 154 12.20 -16.19 -1.69
C GLY A 154 11.42 -16.63 -2.92
N LYS A 155 11.59 -17.89 -3.27
CA LYS A 155 10.86 -18.56 -4.36
C LYS A 155 10.27 -19.85 -3.82
N ASN A 156 9.04 -20.19 -4.25
CA ASN A 156 8.32 -21.39 -3.79
C ASN A 156 8.20 -21.42 -2.24
N ILE A 157 7.83 -20.28 -1.65
CA ILE A 157 7.72 -20.11 -0.21
C ILE A 157 6.56 -20.98 0.31
N PRO A 158 6.81 -21.93 1.26
CA PRO A 158 5.73 -22.68 1.86
C PRO A 158 4.74 -21.77 2.60
N GLU A 159 3.45 -22.06 2.52
CA GLU A 159 2.41 -21.27 3.19
C GLU A 159 2.67 -21.13 4.70
N ALA A 160 3.16 -22.19 5.35
CA ALA A 160 3.48 -22.18 6.78
C ALA A 160 4.62 -21.20 7.16
N ASP A 161 5.49 -20.85 6.20
CA ASP A 161 6.62 -19.95 6.41
C ASP A 161 6.37 -18.53 5.83
N ALA A 162 5.29 -18.34 5.11
CA ALA A 162 5.04 -17.16 4.30
C ALA A 162 5.13 -15.84 5.09
N MET A 163 4.59 -15.79 6.31
CA MET A 163 4.60 -14.59 7.14
C MET A 163 6.01 -14.18 7.63
N LYS A 164 6.98 -15.09 7.62
CA LYS A 164 8.40 -14.79 7.92
C LYS A 164 9.05 -13.92 6.83
N HIS A 165 8.43 -13.88 5.65
CA HIS A 165 8.88 -13.08 4.51
C HIS A 165 8.29 -11.67 4.49
N VAL A 166 7.42 -11.31 5.45
CA VAL A 166 6.83 -9.98 5.54
C VAL A 166 7.70 -9.07 6.40
N PHE A 167 8.22 -8.00 5.80
CA PHE A 167 8.95 -6.93 6.50
C PHE A 167 7.99 -6.04 7.30
N GLY A 168 6.86 -5.71 6.72
CA GLY A 168 5.88 -4.83 7.33
C GLY A 168 4.66 -4.57 6.46
N TYR A 169 3.87 -3.62 6.89
CA TYR A 169 2.57 -3.30 6.33
C TYR A 169 2.45 -1.81 6.04
N ALA A 170 1.70 -1.46 4.99
CA ALA A 170 1.33 -0.10 4.65
C ALA A 170 -0.13 -0.04 4.19
N VAL A 171 -0.72 1.15 4.16
CA VAL A 171 -2.02 1.37 3.52
C VAL A 171 -1.80 1.55 2.03
N ILE A 172 -2.65 0.94 1.22
CA ILE A 172 -2.70 1.13 -0.24
C ILE A 172 -4.11 1.56 -0.63
N ASN A 173 -4.20 2.46 -1.61
CA ASN A 173 -5.43 2.64 -2.38
C ASN A 173 -5.17 2.20 -3.83
N ASP A 174 -5.82 1.11 -4.26
CA ASP A 174 -5.73 0.62 -5.63
C ASP A 174 -6.71 1.39 -6.53
N VAL A 175 -6.43 2.69 -6.72
CA VAL A 175 -7.27 3.58 -7.53
C VAL A 175 -7.40 3.04 -8.96
N SER A 176 -8.64 2.98 -9.44
CA SER A 176 -9.01 2.25 -10.65
C SER A 176 -9.79 3.12 -11.63
N ALA A 177 -9.40 3.14 -12.89
CA ALA A 177 -10.20 3.70 -14.00
C ALA A 177 -11.09 2.59 -14.56
N ARG A 178 -12.35 2.52 -14.14
CA ARG A 178 -13.25 1.39 -14.39
C ARG A 178 -13.62 1.20 -15.85
N ASP A 179 -13.80 2.27 -16.59
CA ASP A 179 -14.05 2.25 -18.05
C ASP A 179 -12.85 1.67 -18.80
N ILE A 180 -11.63 2.08 -18.44
CA ILE A 180 -10.40 1.56 -19.03
C ILE A 180 -10.20 0.09 -18.63
N GLN A 181 -10.43 -0.24 -17.34
CA GLN A 181 -10.34 -1.61 -16.83
C GLN A 181 -11.25 -2.57 -17.59
N ARG A 182 -12.50 -2.14 -17.91
CA ARG A 182 -13.45 -2.96 -18.67
C ARG A 182 -13.15 -3.02 -20.17
N ARG A 183 -12.60 -1.95 -20.75
CA ARG A 183 -12.27 -1.87 -22.16
C ARG A 183 -11.13 -2.80 -22.55
N HIS A 184 -10.17 -3.03 -21.65
CA HIS A 184 -9.06 -3.93 -21.88
C HIS A 184 -9.31 -5.26 -21.18
N ASN A 185 -9.03 -6.39 -21.81
CA ASN A 185 -9.23 -7.73 -21.24
C ASN A 185 -8.40 -7.98 -19.98
N GLN A 186 -7.25 -7.28 -19.85
CA GLN A 186 -6.40 -7.30 -18.66
C GLN A 186 -6.60 -6.01 -17.85
N TRP A 187 -6.61 -6.11 -16.53
CA TRP A 187 -6.88 -4.98 -15.65
C TRP A 187 -5.75 -3.94 -15.60
N PHE A 188 -4.54 -4.36 -15.94
CA PHE A 188 -3.31 -3.58 -15.83
C PHE A 188 -3.47 -2.13 -16.28
N LYS A 189 -4.05 -1.86 -17.45
CA LYS A 189 -4.15 -0.49 -17.96
C LYS A 189 -5.08 0.39 -17.13
N GLY A 190 -6.23 -0.13 -16.69
CA GLY A 190 -7.17 0.59 -15.82
C GLY A 190 -6.67 0.77 -14.38
N LYS A 191 -5.67 0.00 -13.99
CA LYS A 191 -5.01 0.02 -12.68
C LYS A 191 -3.69 0.78 -12.67
N SER A 192 -3.19 1.23 -13.84
CA SER A 192 -1.83 1.77 -13.99
C SER A 192 -1.83 3.17 -14.62
N LEU A 193 -2.73 4.06 -14.16
CA LEU A 193 -2.61 5.48 -14.41
C LEU A 193 -1.58 6.10 -13.45
N ASP A 194 -0.89 7.15 -13.87
CA ASP A 194 0.08 7.84 -13.03
C ASP A 194 -0.55 8.30 -11.71
N GLY A 195 0.15 8.11 -10.61
CA GLY A 195 -0.32 8.49 -9.27
C GLY A 195 -1.52 7.70 -8.74
N SER A 196 -1.93 6.59 -9.39
CA SER A 196 -3.11 5.80 -9.02
C SER A 196 -2.85 4.76 -7.93
N CYS A 197 -1.70 4.80 -7.25
CA CYS A 197 -1.36 3.91 -6.15
C CYS A 197 -0.85 4.68 -4.92
N PRO A 198 -1.70 5.46 -4.24
CA PRO A 198 -1.33 6.02 -2.94
C PRO A 198 -0.85 4.91 -2.00
N LEU A 199 0.33 5.10 -1.40
CA LEU A 199 1.01 4.14 -0.52
C LEU A 199 1.56 4.86 0.71
N GLY A 200 1.33 4.30 1.88
CA GLY A 200 1.90 4.82 3.12
C GLY A 200 0.95 4.79 4.32
N PRO A 201 0.94 5.79 5.21
CA PRO A 201 1.86 6.94 5.25
C PRO A 201 3.29 6.55 5.61
N TRP A 202 3.48 5.35 6.13
CA TRP A 202 4.72 4.70 6.55
C TRP A 202 4.62 3.19 6.39
N ILE A 203 5.73 2.50 6.59
CA ILE A 203 5.75 1.05 6.82
C ILE A 203 5.73 0.81 8.32
N VAL A 204 4.76 0.04 8.80
CA VAL A 204 4.76 -0.53 10.16
C VAL A 204 5.42 -1.89 10.08
N THR A 205 6.53 -2.09 10.82
CA THR A 205 7.24 -3.38 10.81
C THR A 205 6.37 -4.52 11.33
N SER A 206 6.58 -5.72 10.81
CA SER A 206 5.71 -6.87 11.08
C SER A 206 5.62 -7.23 12.57
N ASP A 207 6.68 -7.02 13.33
CA ASP A 207 6.70 -7.23 14.79
C ASP A 207 5.81 -6.25 15.58
N ALA A 208 5.40 -5.13 14.98
CA ALA A 208 4.54 -4.14 15.62
C ALA A 208 3.03 -4.39 15.36
N ILE A 209 2.67 -5.29 14.46
CA ILE A 209 1.28 -5.69 14.17
C ILE A 209 1.06 -7.11 14.67
N ARG A 210 0.28 -7.26 15.72
CA ARG A 210 0.06 -8.56 16.36
C ARG A 210 -0.68 -9.56 15.46
N ASP A 211 -1.72 -9.09 14.77
CA ASP A 211 -2.56 -9.91 13.90
C ASP A 211 -2.97 -9.14 12.65
N PRO A 212 -2.20 -9.23 11.56
CA PRO A 212 -2.54 -8.56 10.31
C PRO A 212 -3.77 -9.16 9.62
N GLY A 213 -4.22 -10.33 10.04
CA GLY A 213 -5.46 -10.96 9.59
C GLY A 213 -6.72 -10.43 10.29
N ASN A 214 -6.62 -9.45 11.18
CA ASN A 214 -7.75 -8.87 11.90
C ASN A 214 -7.60 -7.36 12.10
N LEU A 215 -7.46 -6.61 11.03
CA LEU A 215 -7.38 -5.14 11.02
C LEU A 215 -8.61 -4.56 10.33
N ARG A 216 -9.23 -3.56 10.94
CA ARG A 216 -10.27 -2.77 10.25
C ARG A 216 -9.65 -1.97 9.12
N LEU A 217 -10.34 -1.88 7.98
CA LEU A 217 -9.96 -1.01 6.88
C LEU A 217 -11.18 -0.25 6.36
N SER A 218 -10.99 1.03 6.03
CA SER A 218 -12.10 1.90 5.62
C SER A 218 -11.67 2.93 4.59
N THR A 219 -12.64 3.35 3.76
CA THR A 219 -12.51 4.47 2.84
C THR A 219 -13.60 5.50 3.10
N ARG A 220 -13.22 6.78 3.07
CA ARG A 220 -14.15 7.91 3.07
C ARG A 220 -13.90 8.78 1.86
N VAL A 221 -14.97 9.28 1.28
CA VAL A 221 -14.93 10.31 0.23
C VAL A 221 -15.69 11.52 0.76
N ASN A 222 -15.00 12.66 0.88
CA ASN A 222 -15.54 13.89 1.47
C ASN A 222 -16.15 13.66 2.86
N GLY A 223 -15.50 12.83 3.68
CA GLY A 223 -15.96 12.42 5.02
C GLY A 223 -17.05 11.34 5.03
N ALA A 224 -17.72 11.05 3.90
CA ALA A 224 -18.73 10.01 3.82
C ALA A 224 -18.10 8.62 3.74
N LEU A 225 -18.46 7.72 4.66
CA LEU A 225 -17.98 6.33 4.69
C LEU A 225 -18.44 5.57 3.45
N LYS A 226 -17.48 4.99 2.71
CA LYS A 226 -17.73 4.25 1.46
C LYS A 226 -17.41 2.76 1.60
N GLN A 227 -16.29 2.42 2.21
CA GLN A 227 -15.90 1.05 2.53
C GLN A 227 -15.65 0.94 4.03
N ASP A 228 -16.06 -0.15 4.65
CA ASP A 228 -15.81 -0.47 6.07
C ASP A 228 -15.82 -1.99 6.23
N SER A 229 -14.66 -2.57 6.47
CA SER A 229 -14.50 -4.01 6.56
C SER A 229 -13.32 -4.37 7.48
N ASN A 230 -12.89 -5.63 7.42
CA ASN A 230 -11.79 -6.13 8.23
C ASN A 230 -11.01 -7.19 7.43
N THR A 231 -9.67 -7.22 7.57
CA THR A 231 -8.80 -8.19 6.88
C THR A 231 -9.11 -9.66 7.19
N ARG A 232 -9.84 -9.93 8.29
CA ARG A 232 -10.36 -11.29 8.57
C ARG A 232 -11.30 -11.82 7.49
N HIS A 233 -11.89 -10.93 6.68
CA HIS A 233 -12.79 -11.28 5.58
C HIS A 233 -12.07 -11.55 4.25
N LEU A 234 -10.72 -11.41 4.21
CA LEU A 234 -9.93 -11.85 3.06
C LEU A 234 -10.28 -13.30 2.70
N TYR A 235 -10.63 -13.53 1.44
CA TYR A 235 -10.96 -14.87 0.92
C TYR A 235 -9.70 -15.75 0.91
N PHE A 236 -8.65 -15.33 0.23
CA PHE A 236 -7.32 -15.90 0.34
C PHE A 236 -6.56 -15.18 1.44
N LYS A 237 -6.14 -15.90 2.47
CA LYS A 237 -5.40 -15.34 3.61
C LYS A 237 -3.97 -14.95 3.21
N LEU A 238 -3.35 -14.06 3.98
CA LEU A 238 -2.03 -13.50 3.67
C LEU A 238 -0.96 -14.58 3.39
N PRO A 239 -0.85 -15.68 4.18
CA PRO A 239 0.11 -16.73 3.88
C PRO A 239 -0.13 -17.40 2.52
N ARG A 240 -1.39 -17.63 2.16
CA ARG A 240 -1.76 -18.24 0.88
C ARG A 240 -1.40 -17.34 -0.30
N ILE A 241 -1.60 -16.02 -0.18
CA ILE A 241 -1.24 -15.04 -1.22
C ILE A 241 0.27 -15.12 -1.51
N ILE A 242 1.10 -15.08 -0.46
CA ILE A 242 2.57 -15.11 -0.59
C ILE A 242 3.03 -16.44 -1.20
N ALA A 243 2.49 -17.56 -0.72
CA ALA A 243 2.84 -18.88 -1.22
C ALA A 243 2.52 -19.04 -2.71
N GLU A 244 1.30 -18.69 -3.12
CA GLU A 244 0.86 -18.75 -4.52
C GLU A 244 1.65 -17.80 -5.43
N LEU A 245 1.87 -16.55 -4.98
CA LEU A 245 2.62 -15.58 -5.78
C LEU A 245 4.07 -16.01 -5.96
N SER A 246 4.68 -16.60 -4.93
CA SER A 246 6.09 -17.04 -4.99
C SER A 246 6.29 -18.35 -5.76
N LEU A 247 5.21 -19.06 -6.11
CA LEU A 247 5.30 -20.30 -6.86
C LEU A 247 5.86 -20.06 -8.26
N GLY A 248 7.10 -20.47 -8.47
CA GLY A 248 7.84 -20.25 -9.73
C GLY A 248 8.36 -18.83 -9.92
N LEU A 249 7.97 -17.85 -9.08
CA LEU A 249 8.39 -16.45 -9.11
C LEU A 249 9.21 -16.13 -7.86
N THR A 250 10.36 -15.48 -8.03
CA THR A 250 11.17 -15.03 -6.88
C THR A 250 10.63 -13.68 -6.40
N LEU A 251 10.20 -13.62 -5.13
CA LEU A 251 9.94 -12.37 -4.43
C LEU A 251 11.25 -11.77 -3.95
N GLU A 252 11.37 -10.45 -3.98
CA GLU A 252 12.56 -9.70 -3.56
C GLU A 252 12.27 -8.74 -2.41
N PRO A 253 13.29 -8.36 -1.62
CA PRO A 253 13.12 -7.33 -0.60
C PRO A 253 12.59 -6.03 -1.19
N GLY A 254 11.53 -5.48 -0.61
CA GLY A 254 10.85 -4.28 -1.09
C GLY A 254 9.73 -4.54 -2.10
N ASP A 255 9.49 -5.80 -2.53
CA ASP A 255 8.27 -6.11 -3.31
C ASP A 255 7.01 -5.75 -2.51
N ILE A 256 6.04 -5.17 -3.19
CA ILE A 256 4.79 -4.69 -2.61
C ILE A 256 3.65 -5.57 -3.11
N ILE A 257 2.81 -6.03 -2.18
CA ILE A 257 1.61 -6.82 -2.50
C ILE A 257 0.38 -6.11 -1.93
N ALA A 258 -0.52 -5.68 -2.80
CA ALA A 258 -1.85 -5.19 -2.48
C ALA A 258 -2.79 -6.40 -2.35
N THR A 259 -3.45 -6.57 -1.19
CA THR A 259 -4.08 -7.85 -0.81
C THR A 259 -5.53 -7.99 -1.23
N GLY A 260 -6.07 -6.99 -1.91
CA GLY A 260 -7.48 -6.94 -2.33
C GLY A 260 -8.31 -6.02 -1.47
N THR A 261 -9.39 -5.53 -2.05
CA THR A 261 -10.32 -4.56 -1.46
C THR A 261 -11.66 -5.20 -1.08
N PRO A 262 -12.33 -4.73 0.01
CA PRO A 262 -13.67 -5.15 0.37
C PRO A 262 -14.75 -4.46 -0.47
N SER A 263 -16.01 -4.82 -0.24
CA SER A 263 -17.19 -4.17 -0.81
C SER A 263 -17.29 -2.67 -0.49
N GLY A 264 -18.11 -1.95 -1.25
CA GLY A 264 -18.36 -0.52 -1.13
C GLY A 264 -17.59 0.34 -2.13
N VAL A 265 -17.05 -0.28 -3.18
CA VAL A 265 -16.43 0.42 -4.31
C VAL A 265 -17.47 1.22 -5.10
N GLY A 266 -17.02 2.30 -5.75
CA GLY A 266 -17.92 3.26 -6.39
C GLY A 266 -18.71 2.69 -7.56
N TYR A 267 -18.08 1.88 -8.41
CA TYR A 267 -18.74 1.34 -9.60
C TYR A 267 -19.90 0.38 -9.30
N ALA A 268 -19.91 -0.26 -8.13
CA ALA A 268 -20.92 -1.22 -7.71
C ALA A 268 -22.10 -0.57 -6.96
N ARG A 269 -22.02 0.72 -6.68
CA ARG A 269 -23.09 1.48 -6.01
C ARG A 269 -24.29 1.70 -6.94
N THR A 270 -25.43 2.02 -6.37
CA THR A 270 -26.66 2.33 -7.14
C THR A 270 -27.20 3.69 -6.71
N PRO A 271 -27.08 4.75 -7.55
CA PRO A 271 -26.33 4.78 -8.82
C PRO A 271 -24.81 4.65 -8.60
N PRO A 272 -24.02 4.30 -9.65
CA PRO A 272 -22.56 4.29 -9.54
C PRO A 272 -21.98 5.66 -9.15
N GLU A 273 -20.96 5.65 -8.29
CA GLU A 273 -20.26 6.83 -7.82
C GLU A 273 -18.80 6.79 -8.27
N PHE A 274 -18.26 7.92 -8.71
CA PHE A 274 -16.86 8.06 -9.13
C PHE A 274 -16.26 9.32 -8.54
N LEU A 275 -14.96 9.29 -8.31
CA LEU A 275 -14.18 10.42 -7.83
C LEU A 275 -14.17 11.56 -8.84
N LYS A 276 -14.21 12.79 -8.34
CA LYS A 276 -14.23 14.04 -9.13
C LYS A 276 -13.12 14.96 -8.67
N PRO A 277 -12.64 15.87 -9.54
CA PRO A 277 -11.71 16.92 -9.11
C PRO A 277 -12.19 17.65 -7.85
N GLY A 278 -11.29 17.80 -6.90
CA GLY A 278 -11.55 18.43 -5.62
C GLY A 278 -12.00 17.49 -4.50
N ASP A 279 -12.44 16.25 -4.80
CA ASP A 279 -12.79 15.28 -3.78
C ASP A 279 -11.59 14.98 -2.87
N VAL A 280 -11.88 14.71 -1.61
CA VAL A 280 -10.91 14.25 -0.61
C VAL A 280 -11.17 12.77 -0.34
N LEU A 281 -10.17 11.96 -0.66
CA LEU A 281 -10.18 10.51 -0.46
C LEU A 281 -9.35 10.17 0.77
N GLU A 282 -9.97 9.57 1.77
CA GLU A 282 -9.34 9.09 2.99
C GLU A 282 -9.38 7.56 3.00
N THR A 283 -8.22 6.94 3.20
CA THR A 283 -8.03 5.49 3.16
C THR A 283 -7.27 5.06 4.39
N GLU A 284 -7.88 4.23 5.24
CA GLU A 284 -7.33 3.89 6.56
C GLU A 284 -7.26 2.38 6.76
N VAL A 285 -6.17 1.93 7.38
CA VAL A 285 -6.04 0.58 7.94
C VAL A 285 -5.63 0.72 9.41
N GLU A 286 -6.41 0.08 10.28
CA GLU A 286 -6.23 0.08 11.73
C GLU A 286 -4.79 -0.31 12.12
N GLY A 287 -4.19 0.44 13.05
CA GLY A 287 -2.84 0.20 13.54
C GLY A 287 -1.71 0.52 12.55
N ILE A 288 -2.06 0.88 11.31
CA ILE A 288 -1.07 1.25 10.28
C ILE A 288 -1.11 2.74 10.04
N GLY A 289 -2.23 3.30 9.56
CA GLY A 289 -2.33 4.73 9.32
C GLY A 289 -3.41 5.14 8.34
N LEU A 290 -3.37 6.41 7.94
CA LEU A 290 -4.33 7.08 7.09
C LEU A 290 -3.63 7.76 5.91
N LEU A 291 -4.09 7.47 4.70
CA LEU A 291 -3.81 8.24 3.50
C LEU A 291 -4.91 9.29 3.33
N ARG A 292 -4.54 10.49 2.89
CA ARG A 292 -5.51 11.56 2.61
C ARG A 292 -5.11 12.29 1.34
N ASN A 293 -5.68 11.88 0.23
CA ASN A 293 -5.37 12.38 -1.09
C ASN A 293 -6.50 13.25 -1.64
N ARG A 294 -6.15 14.34 -2.31
CA ARG A 294 -7.10 15.15 -3.08
C ARG A 294 -7.10 14.69 -4.53
N ILE A 295 -8.27 14.65 -5.16
CA ILE A 295 -8.40 14.32 -6.59
C ILE A 295 -8.19 15.57 -7.43
N GLY A 296 -7.35 15.46 -8.46
CA GLY A 296 -6.96 16.59 -9.32
C GLY A 296 -5.78 17.38 -8.73
N ASN A 297 -5.35 18.39 -9.51
CA ASN A 297 -4.20 19.25 -9.14
C ASN A 297 -4.59 20.28 -8.10
#